data_d4edcc629507fe7c7b3bc8867c15f720
#
_entry.id   d4edcc629507fe7c7b3bc8867c15f720
#
_cell.length_a   1.000
_cell.length_b   1.000
_cell.length_c   1.000
_cell.angle_alpha   90.00
_cell.angle_beta   90.00
_cell.angle_gamma   90.00
#
_symmetry.space_group_name_H-M   'P 1'
#
loop_
_entity.id
_entity.type
_entity.pdbx_description
1 polymer ?
#
loop_
_entity_poly.entity_id
_entity_poly.type
_entity_poly.pdbx_seq_one_letter_code
_entity_poly.pdbx_strand_id
1 'polypeptide(L)' 'MEKTSTVVKTFSFEEGKGLTVELVVGQEYLYPKATKKVADEFTAAESKGKFFTQVIKKDFKEFVKL' A
#
# COMPACT_ATOMS: atom_id res chain seq x y z
N MET A 1 -12.41 -5.03 15.06
CA MET A 1 -12.28 -4.56 14.79
C MET A 1 -11.55 -3.66 14.16
N GLU A 2 -11.46 -2.80 14.11
CA GLU A 2 -10.82 -1.92 13.50
C GLU A 2 -9.43 -2.01 13.45
N LYS A 3 -8.89 -2.98 13.86
CA LYS A 3 -7.50 -3.13 13.83
C LYS A 3 -6.94 -3.14 12.46
N THR A 4 -7.69 -3.60 11.50
CA THR A 4 -7.16 -3.69 10.16
C THR A 4 -6.86 -2.34 9.57
N SER A 5 -7.54 -1.32 10.00
CA SER A 5 -7.34 -0.01 9.42
C SER A 5 -6.04 0.63 9.89
N THR A 6 -5.39 0.04 10.89
CA THR A 6 -4.16 0.62 11.38
C THR A 6 -2.93 -0.08 10.86
N VAL A 7 -3.08 -1.01 9.93
CA VAL A 7 -1.92 -1.71 9.38
C VAL A 7 -1.04 -0.77 8.59
N VAL A 8 -1.62 0.15 7.84
CA VAL A 8 -0.87 1.07 7.01
C VAL A 8 -0.73 2.40 7.73
N LYS A 9 0.51 2.80 7.97
CA LYS A 9 0.78 4.07 8.61
C LYS A 9 0.75 5.20 7.59
N THR A 10 1.46 5.03 6.48
CA THR A 10 1.47 6.03 5.44
C THR A 10 1.91 5.37 4.14
N PHE A 11 1.73 6.07 3.04
CA PHE A 11 2.15 5.55 1.75
C PHE A 11 2.39 6.72 0.82
N SER A 12 3.13 6.48 -0.25
CA SER A 12 3.34 7.49 -1.26
C SER A 12 3.57 6.81 -2.60
N PHE A 13 3.23 7.50 -3.67
CA PHE A 13 3.43 6.99 -5.01
C PHE A 13 4.36 7.91 -5.77
N GLU A 14 5.28 7.30 -6.51
CA GLU A 14 6.22 8.08 -7.29
C GLU A 14 6.30 7.45 -8.67
N GLU A 15 6.02 8.22 -9.70
CA GLU A 15 6.08 7.70 -11.05
C GLU A 15 7.50 7.23 -11.36
N GLY A 16 7.58 6.06 -11.96
CA GLY A 16 8.86 5.48 -12.27
C GLY A 16 9.43 4.62 -11.17
N LYS A 17 8.92 4.77 -9.95
CA LYS A 17 9.37 3.95 -8.84
C LYS A 17 8.30 3.00 -8.36
N GLY A 18 7.06 3.47 -8.29
CA GLY A 18 5.97 2.66 -7.81
C GLY A 18 5.41 3.19 -6.50
N LEU A 19 4.72 2.33 -5.79
CA LEU A 19 4.03 2.70 -4.55
C LEU A 19 4.83 2.21 -3.36
N THR A 20 5.15 3.12 -2.45
CA THR A 20 5.83 2.77 -1.20
C THR A 20 4.81 2.81 -0.08
N VAL A 21 4.73 1.75 0.70
CA VAL A 21 3.79 1.64 1.80
C VAL A 21 4.57 1.43 3.08
N GLU A 22 4.32 2.26 4.08
CA GLU A 22 4.93 2.10 5.38
C GLU A 22 3.88 1.60 6.35
N LEU A 23 4.17 0.50 7.04
CA LEU A 23 3.24 -0.10 7.98
C LEU A 23 3.49 0.42 9.38
N VAL A 24 2.48 0.31 10.22
CA VAL A 24 2.60 0.80 11.60
C VAL A 24 3.66 0.04 12.39
N VAL A 25 4.00 -1.16 11.95
CA VAL A 25 5.03 -1.94 12.63
C VAL A 25 6.44 -1.52 12.23
N GLY A 26 6.58 -0.56 11.33
CA GLY A 26 7.89 -0.08 10.95
C GLY A 26 8.45 -0.68 9.68
N GLN A 27 7.71 -1.57 9.05
CA GLN A 27 8.16 -2.17 7.81
C GLN A 27 7.75 -1.28 6.63
N GLU A 28 8.61 -1.23 5.61
CA GLU A 28 8.30 -0.50 4.40
C GLU A 28 8.43 -1.42 3.21
N TYR A 29 7.47 -1.32 2.30
CA TYR A 29 7.46 -2.14 1.10
C TYR A 29 7.31 -1.26 -0.12
N LEU A 30 8.03 -1.58 -1.17
CA LEU A 30 7.92 -0.87 -2.44
C LEU A 30 7.31 -1.81 -3.46
N TYR A 31 6.21 -1.36 -4.08
CA TYR A 31 5.53 -2.13 -5.10
C TYR A 31 5.80 -1.46 -6.44
N PRO A 32 6.84 -1.90 -7.16
CA PRO A 32 7.22 -1.20 -8.40
C PRO A 32 6.20 -1.33 -9.52
N LYS A 33 5.34 -2.33 -9.45
CA LYS A 33 4.34 -2.52 -10.49
C LYS A 33 3.03 -1.82 -10.21
N ALA A 34 2.89 -1.21 -9.06
CA ALA A 34 1.67 -0.46 -8.76
C ALA A 34 1.60 0.77 -9.64
N THR A 35 0.39 1.12 -10.05
CA THR A 35 0.17 2.24 -10.96
C THR A 35 -0.41 3.41 -10.21
N LYS A 36 -0.44 4.55 -10.89
CA LYS A 36 -1.03 5.74 -10.29
C LYS A 36 -2.51 5.51 -9.99
N LYS A 37 -3.19 4.75 -10.83
CA LYS A 37 -4.59 4.46 -10.59
C LYS A 37 -4.79 3.75 -9.26
N VAL A 38 -3.92 2.79 -8.96
CA VAL A 38 -4.00 2.08 -7.69
C VAL A 38 -3.70 3.03 -6.54
N ALA A 39 -2.72 3.91 -6.71
CA ALA A 39 -2.40 4.88 -5.67
C ALA A 39 -3.57 5.81 -5.40
N ASP A 40 -4.26 6.24 -6.46
CA ASP A 40 -5.43 7.09 -6.29
C ASP A 40 -6.55 6.36 -5.57
N GLU A 41 -6.75 5.08 -5.91
CA GLU A 41 -7.77 4.29 -5.24
C GLU A 41 -7.41 4.07 -3.78
N PHE A 42 -6.13 3.88 -3.51
CA PHE A 42 -5.66 3.71 -2.15
C PHE A 42 -5.93 4.99 -1.35
N THR A 43 -5.68 6.14 -1.96
CA THR A 43 -5.93 7.41 -1.30
C THR A 43 -7.42 7.58 -0.97
N ALA A 44 -8.29 7.13 -1.87
CA ALA A 44 -9.72 7.27 -1.68
C ALA A 44 -10.30 6.18 -0.78
N ALA A 45 -9.54 5.16 -0.45
CA ALA A 45 -10.07 4.04 0.32
C ALA A 45 -10.40 4.47 1.74
N GLU A 46 -11.53 4.02 2.23
CA GLU A 46 -11.93 4.30 3.59
C GLU A 46 -11.00 3.62 4.57
N SER A 47 -10.64 2.39 4.31
CA SER A 47 -9.76 1.64 5.18
C SER A 47 -8.49 1.31 4.42
N LYS A 48 -7.40 1.99 4.75
CA LYS A 48 -6.14 1.77 4.07
C LYS A 48 -5.62 0.36 4.33
N GLY A 49 -5.80 -0.14 5.53
CA GLY A 49 -5.35 -1.48 5.86
C GLY A 49 -6.06 -2.55 5.05
N LYS A 50 -7.38 -2.40 4.91
CA LYS A 50 -8.13 -3.35 4.12
C LYS A 50 -7.74 -3.28 2.66
N PHE A 51 -7.62 -2.08 2.12
CA PHE A 51 -7.25 -1.92 0.72
C PHE A 51 -5.88 -2.56 0.48
N PHE A 52 -4.93 -2.30 1.36
CA PHE A 52 -3.60 -2.87 1.21
C PHE A 52 -3.68 -4.39 1.21
N THR A 53 -4.39 -4.97 2.15
CA THR A 53 -4.45 -6.41 2.28
C THR A 53 -5.22 -7.06 1.13
N GLN A 54 -6.34 -6.47 0.73
CA GLN A 54 -7.22 -7.11 -0.23
C GLN A 54 -6.88 -6.78 -1.67
N VAL A 55 -6.26 -5.63 -1.91
CA VAL A 55 -5.95 -5.23 -3.28
C VAL A 55 -4.47 -5.26 -3.53
N ILE A 56 -3.69 -4.55 -2.72
CA ILE A 56 -2.27 -4.42 -2.99
C ILE A 56 -1.56 -5.77 -2.86
N LYS A 57 -1.74 -6.44 -1.74
CA LYS A 57 -1.06 -7.71 -1.53
C LYS A 57 -1.57 -8.80 -2.46
N LYS A 58 -2.81 -8.71 -2.87
CA LYS A 58 -3.39 -9.71 -3.75
C LYS A 58 -2.98 -9.49 -5.19
N ASP A 59 -3.06 -8.25 -5.65
CA ASP A 59 -2.79 -7.93 -7.05
C ASP A 59 -1.31 -7.75 -7.34
N PHE A 60 -0.54 -7.28 -6.37
CA PHE A 60 0.87 -7.01 -6.59
C PHE A 60 1.69 -7.89 -5.67
N LYS A 61 2.03 -9.06 -6.17
CA LYS A 61 2.79 -10.00 -5.36
C LYS A 61 4.28 -9.73 -5.37
N GLU A 62 4.74 -8.96 -6.35
CA GLU A 62 6.14 -8.60 -6.42
C GLU A 62 6.37 -7.30 -5.71
N PHE A 63 7.20 -7.32 -4.70
CA PHE A 63 7.51 -6.11 -3.95
C PHE A 63 8.92 -6.22 -3.39
N VAL A 64 9.46 -5.04 -3.04
CA VAL A 64 10.79 -4.96 -2.44
C VAL A 64 10.61 -4.53 -0.99
N LYS A 65 11.20 -5.28 -0.08
CA LYS A 65 11.13 -4.94 1.32
C LYS A 65 12.27 -3.97 1.62
N LEU A 66 11.92 -2.81 2.09
CA LEU A 66 12.90 -1.74 2.34
C LEU A 66 13.48 -1.79 3.74
#